data_4953433bd39242d26abd2b1c180da424
#
_entry.id   4953433bd39242d26abd2b1c180da424
#
_cell.length_a   1.000
_cell.length_b   1.000
_cell.length_c   1.000
_cell.angle_alpha   90.00
_cell.angle_beta   90.00
_cell.angle_gamma   90.00
#
_symmetry.space_group_name_H-M   'P 1'
#
loop_
_entity.id
_entity.type
_entity.pdbx_description
1 polymer ?
#
loop_
_entity_poly.entity_id
_entity_poly.type
_entity_poly.pdbx_seq_one_letter_code
_entity_poly.pdbx_strand_id
1 'polypeptide(L)'
;MKKNEIIKIIESIFPKEYREPWDNSGLIIDLDKEDIKKIYLSVDLLYDDIKELDDVDMVITHHPLIFKGIKEIDMNASSKLIKHMIKNDIIYYSAHTSFDVQSSGFYKFYKDKLKLSNTDFAIKVNDDRGYGVVGDIKDVSLKDLGYIIKEINNAKYIQVYKNNNRNSRLMILNGSGRDFVENAIEERPDTVITSDLGYHDIQALRNAKINLIIQDHNSSESAFVNIIEDILKKHTNGIEIVKNFSSFTDNVEII
;
A
#
# COMPACT_ATOMS: atom_id res chain seq x y z
N MET A 1 22.62 -1.00 -12.37
CA MET A 1 22.82 -0.21 -11.15
C MET A 1 23.13 -1.16 -10.00
N LYS A 2 23.88 -0.72 -9.00
CA LYS A 2 24.19 -1.61 -7.88
C LYS A 2 22.98 -1.77 -6.93
N LYS A 3 22.78 -2.97 -6.40
CA LYS A 3 21.76 -3.31 -5.40
C LYS A 3 21.68 -2.27 -4.28
N ASN A 4 22.82 -1.98 -3.66
CA ASN A 4 22.90 -1.07 -2.53
C ASN A 4 22.56 0.39 -2.89
N GLU A 5 22.73 0.80 -4.14
CA GLU A 5 22.32 2.15 -4.61
C GLU A 5 20.80 2.25 -4.69
N ILE A 6 20.12 1.20 -5.20
CA ILE A 6 18.65 1.12 -5.25
C ILE A 6 18.07 1.17 -3.84
N ILE A 7 18.59 0.35 -2.92
CA ILE A 7 18.15 0.32 -1.53
C ILE A 7 18.34 1.70 -0.88
N LYS A 8 19.49 2.34 -1.05
CA LYS A 8 19.74 3.69 -0.53
C LYS A 8 18.77 4.74 -1.07
N ILE A 9 18.39 4.66 -2.34
CA ILE A 9 17.39 5.57 -2.93
C ILE A 9 16.05 5.39 -2.20
N ILE A 10 15.59 4.16 -2.04
CA ILE A 10 14.32 3.86 -1.36
C ILE A 10 14.39 4.30 0.11
N GLU A 11 15.44 3.90 0.84
CA GLU A 11 15.59 4.20 2.26
C GLU A 11 15.89 5.69 2.55
N SER A 12 16.36 6.47 1.56
CA SER A 12 16.49 7.92 1.73
C SER A 12 15.13 8.63 1.80
N ILE A 13 14.07 8.02 1.29
CA ILE A 13 12.70 8.55 1.25
C ILE A 13 11.82 7.82 2.28
N PHE A 14 12.00 6.51 2.42
CA PHE A 14 11.27 5.61 3.30
C PHE A 14 12.23 4.85 4.23
N PRO A 15 12.85 5.54 5.21
CA PRO A 15 13.86 4.93 6.07
C PRO A 15 13.31 3.73 6.83
N LYS A 16 13.99 2.58 6.71
CA LYS A 16 13.53 1.32 7.34
C LYS A 16 13.46 1.38 8.86
N GLU A 17 14.20 2.29 9.50
CA GLU A 17 14.15 2.54 10.94
C GLU A 17 12.82 3.13 11.40
N TYR A 18 11.96 3.61 10.48
CA TYR A 18 10.63 4.13 10.77
C TYR A 18 9.53 3.08 10.65
N ARG A 19 9.90 1.84 10.33
CA ARG A 19 8.96 0.72 10.35
C ARG A 19 8.47 0.43 11.77
N GLU A 20 7.28 -0.13 11.85
CA GLU A 20 6.76 -0.62 13.12
C GLU A 20 7.65 -1.74 13.71
N PRO A 21 7.73 -1.88 15.05
CA PRO A 21 8.58 -2.88 15.69
C PRO A 21 8.24 -4.33 15.33
N TRP A 22 7.00 -4.60 14.93
CA TRP A 22 6.52 -5.92 14.52
C TRP A 22 6.71 -6.19 13.02
N ASP A 23 7.06 -5.17 12.24
CA ASP A 23 7.17 -5.24 10.78
C ASP A 23 8.51 -5.80 10.31
N ASN A 24 8.52 -6.42 9.12
CA ASN A 24 9.70 -6.97 8.47
C ASN A 24 10.06 -6.25 7.17
N SER A 25 9.97 -4.92 7.14
CA SER A 25 10.44 -4.11 6.01
C SER A 25 11.95 -4.14 5.86
N GLY A 26 12.43 -3.96 4.64
CA GLY A 26 13.83 -3.86 4.26
C GLY A 26 14.28 -4.97 3.31
N LEU A 27 15.59 -5.22 3.26
CA LEU A 27 16.19 -6.30 2.47
C LEU A 27 15.96 -7.64 3.18
N ILE A 28 15.08 -8.49 2.58
CA ILE A 28 14.61 -9.73 3.20
C ILE A 28 15.35 -10.96 2.64
N ILE A 29 15.58 -10.99 1.30
CA ILE A 29 16.43 -12.00 0.68
C ILE A 29 17.62 -11.26 0.08
N ASP A 30 18.78 -11.43 0.72
CA ASP A 30 20.06 -10.85 0.29
C ASP A 30 20.94 -11.97 -0.30
N LEU A 31 21.32 -11.79 -1.55
CA LEU A 31 22.17 -12.72 -2.29
C LEU A 31 23.35 -11.96 -2.88
N ASP A 32 24.37 -12.67 -3.38
CA ASP A 32 25.63 -12.08 -3.89
C ASP A 32 25.48 -11.33 -5.22
N LYS A 33 24.25 -11.13 -5.69
CA LYS A 33 23.97 -10.37 -6.89
C LYS A 33 24.12 -8.87 -6.64
N GLU A 34 25.03 -8.24 -7.36
CA GLU A 34 25.35 -6.82 -7.20
C GLU A 34 24.67 -5.94 -8.25
N ASP A 35 24.60 -6.41 -9.51
CA ASP A 35 24.10 -5.62 -10.63
C ASP A 35 22.62 -5.92 -10.90
N ILE A 36 21.79 -4.89 -10.80
CA ILE A 36 20.35 -4.93 -11.03
C ILE A 36 20.03 -4.25 -12.36
N LYS A 37 19.36 -4.96 -13.26
CA LYS A 37 18.91 -4.49 -14.57
C LYS A 37 17.41 -4.51 -14.70
N LYS A 38 16.75 -5.45 -14.00
CA LYS A 38 15.29 -5.64 -14.07
C LYS A 38 14.70 -5.77 -12.67
N ILE A 39 13.70 -4.91 -12.39
CA ILE A 39 12.99 -4.87 -11.11
C ILE A 39 11.53 -5.22 -11.34
N TYR A 40 10.98 -6.08 -10.50
CA TYR A 40 9.55 -6.37 -10.42
C TYR A 40 8.94 -5.65 -9.22
N LEU A 41 7.86 -4.88 -9.46
CA LEU A 41 7.15 -4.11 -8.45
C LEU A 41 5.72 -4.62 -8.29
N SER A 42 5.30 -4.88 -7.06
CA SER A 42 3.91 -5.22 -6.73
C SER A 42 3.55 -4.81 -5.30
N VAL A 43 2.26 -4.85 -4.96
CA VAL A 43 1.82 -4.72 -3.56
C VAL A 43 2.10 -6.04 -2.83
N ASP A 44 1.54 -7.14 -3.35
CA ASP A 44 1.78 -8.50 -2.89
C ASP A 44 2.63 -9.27 -3.90
N LEU A 45 3.31 -10.32 -3.46
CA LEU A 45 3.90 -11.32 -4.34
C LEU A 45 3.09 -12.61 -4.24
N LEU A 46 2.30 -12.89 -5.28
CA LEU A 46 1.44 -14.07 -5.36
C LEU A 46 2.19 -15.26 -5.97
N TYR A 47 1.76 -16.48 -5.66
CA TYR A 47 2.39 -17.68 -6.22
C TYR A 47 2.33 -17.74 -7.77
N ASP A 48 1.25 -17.23 -8.33
CA ASP A 48 1.05 -17.22 -9.80
C ASP A 48 2.02 -16.26 -10.51
N ASP A 49 2.56 -15.27 -9.79
CA ASP A 49 3.56 -14.32 -10.29
C ASP A 49 4.91 -14.97 -10.58
N ILE A 50 5.15 -16.18 -10.07
CA ILE A 50 6.44 -16.90 -10.23
C ILE A 50 6.86 -16.99 -11.69
N LYS A 51 5.92 -17.01 -12.62
CA LYS A 51 6.19 -17.07 -14.07
C LYS A 51 6.69 -15.75 -14.64
N GLU A 52 6.40 -14.64 -13.95
CA GLU A 52 6.80 -13.28 -14.34
C GLU A 52 8.16 -12.90 -13.75
N LEU A 53 8.70 -13.73 -12.86
CA LEU A 53 9.99 -13.51 -12.23
C LEU A 53 11.19 -14.02 -13.07
N ASP A 54 10.95 -14.63 -14.22
CA ASP A 54 12.02 -15.01 -15.13
C ASP A 54 12.79 -13.74 -15.57
N ASP A 55 14.13 -13.78 -15.48
CA ASP A 55 15.06 -12.68 -15.79
C ASP A 55 14.91 -11.43 -14.87
N VAL A 56 14.17 -11.51 -13.76
CA VAL A 56 14.12 -10.47 -12.73
C VAL A 56 15.36 -10.55 -11.84
N ASP A 57 15.97 -9.40 -11.56
CA ASP A 57 17.11 -9.32 -10.66
C ASP A 57 16.69 -8.99 -9.23
N MET A 58 15.64 -8.17 -9.07
CA MET A 58 15.15 -7.72 -7.78
C MET A 58 13.63 -7.60 -7.77
N VAL A 59 13.01 -8.11 -6.73
CA VAL A 59 11.58 -7.91 -6.43
C VAL A 59 11.46 -6.88 -5.32
N ILE A 60 10.58 -5.90 -5.50
CA ILE A 60 10.23 -4.92 -4.48
C ILE A 60 8.72 -4.97 -4.27
N THR A 61 8.29 -5.27 -3.05
CA THR A 61 6.87 -5.29 -2.70
C THR A 61 6.56 -4.32 -1.57
N HIS A 62 5.26 -4.00 -1.44
CA HIS A 62 4.76 -3.35 -0.24
C HIS A 62 4.71 -4.35 0.91
N HIS A 63 3.89 -5.39 0.79
CA HIS A 63 3.77 -6.42 1.81
C HIS A 63 4.98 -7.37 1.81
N PRO A 64 5.59 -7.64 2.98
CA PRO A 64 6.69 -8.59 3.06
C PRO A 64 6.20 -10.04 2.93
N LEU A 65 6.76 -10.78 1.98
CA LEU A 65 6.50 -12.22 1.81
C LEU A 65 6.81 -13.03 3.08
N ILE A 66 7.81 -12.58 3.83
CA ILE A 66 8.19 -13.15 5.13
C ILE A 66 7.79 -12.14 6.20
N PHE A 67 6.54 -12.18 6.65
CA PHE A 67 6.03 -11.28 7.69
C PHE A 67 6.44 -11.76 9.10
N LYS A 68 6.21 -13.03 9.40
CA LYS A 68 6.68 -13.69 10.63
C LYS A 68 7.83 -14.62 10.30
N GLY A 69 8.76 -14.81 11.22
CA GLY A 69 9.91 -15.69 11.02
C GLY A 69 9.50 -17.07 10.49
N ILE A 70 10.27 -17.60 9.54
CA ILE A 70 10.04 -18.91 8.92
C ILE A 70 10.54 -19.99 9.88
N LYS A 71 9.70 -20.99 10.18
CA LYS A 71 10.08 -22.16 10.98
C LYS A 71 10.55 -23.33 10.12
N GLU A 72 10.00 -23.45 8.92
CA GLU A 72 10.32 -24.52 7.98
C GLU A 72 10.11 -24.04 6.53
N ILE A 73 10.82 -24.60 5.60
CA ILE A 73 10.64 -24.39 4.16
C ILE A 73 10.01 -25.66 3.59
N ASP A 74 8.72 -25.61 3.38
CA ASP A 74 7.87 -26.70 2.92
C ASP A 74 7.45 -26.55 1.44
N MET A 75 6.25 -26.99 1.09
CA MET A 75 5.67 -26.90 -0.26
C MET A 75 4.56 -25.86 -0.40
N ASN A 76 4.36 -25.00 0.61
CA ASN A 76 3.39 -23.92 0.51
C ASN A 76 3.83 -22.85 -0.50
N ALA A 77 2.91 -21.91 -0.84
CA ALA A 77 3.14 -20.89 -1.85
C ALA A 77 4.35 -20.00 -1.54
N SER A 78 4.44 -19.49 -0.30
CA SER A 78 5.55 -18.61 0.12
C SER A 78 6.90 -19.33 0.06
N SER A 79 6.97 -20.58 0.55
CA SER A 79 8.19 -21.39 0.46
C SER A 79 8.63 -21.65 -0.98
N LYS A 80 7.67 -21.86 -1.90
CA LYS A 80 7.98 -22.04 -3.33
C LYS A 80 8.53 -20.78 -3.96
N LEU A 81 7.95 -19.60 -3.64
CA LEU A 81 8.46 -18.31 -4.08
C LEU A 81 9.87 -18.04 -3.56
N ILE A 82 10.11 -18.28 -2.26
CA ILE A 82 11.44 -18.13 -1.64
C ILE A 82 12.47 -19.04 -2.32
N LYS A 83 12.13 -20.32 -2.52
CA LYS A 83 13.00 -21.27 -3.24
C LYS A 83 13.30 -20.82 -4.67
N HIS A 84 12.28 -20.29 -5.38
CA HIS A 84 12.45 -19.78 -6.74
C HIS A 84 13.41 -18.59 -6.76
N MET A 85 13.21 -17.61 -5.88
CA MET A 85 14.08 -16.44 -5.80
C MET A 85 15.53 -16.82 -5.46
N ILE A 86 15.75 -17.70 -4.47
CA ILE A 86 17.08 -18.15 -4.12
C ILE A 86 17.75 -18.91 -5.29
N LYS A 87 17.01 -19.81 -5.97
CA LYS A 87 17.52 -20.59 -7.09
C LYS A 87 17.91 -19.73 -8.29
N ASN A 88 17.21 -18.65 -8.54
CA ASN A 88 17.42 -17.76 -9.70
C ASN A 88 18.16 -16.46 -9.34
N ASP A 89 18.74 -16.40 -8.14
CA ASP A 89 19.54 -15.27 -7.66
C ASP A 89 18.77 -13.94 -7.69
N ILE A 90 17.51 -13.96 -7.21
CA ILE A 90 16.61 -12.79 -7.17
C ILE A 90 16.63 -12.18 -5.77
N ILE A 91 17.01 -10.92 -5.69
CA ILE A 91 16.98 -10.12 -4.46
C ILE A 91 15.54 -9.78 -4.10
N TYR A 92 15.19 -9.79 -2.80
CA TYR A 92 13.87 -9.41 -2.35
C TYR A 92 13.91 -8.32 -1.28
N TYR A 93 13.20 -7.23 -1.55
CA TYR A 93 13.04 -6.07 -0.68
C TYR A 93 11.56 -5.76 -0.44
N SER A 94 11.19 -5.33 0.77
CA SER A 94 9.85 -4.84 1.08
C SER A 94 9.91 -3.45 1.71
N ALA A 95 9.00 -2.55 1.31
CA ALA A 95 8.79 -1.26 1.92
C ALA A 95 7.32 -1.18 2.38
N HIS A 96 7.06 -1.65 3.60
CA HIS A 96 5.73 -1.77 4.21
C HIS A 96 5.47 -0.56 5.13
N THR A 97 5.39 -0.71 6.44
CA THR A 97 5.04 0.38 7.35
C THR A 97 6.02 1.56 7.32
N SER A 98 7.27 1.35 6.94
CA SER A 98 8.23 2.44 6.68
C SER A 98 7.80 3.36 5.53
N PHE A 99 7.06 2.83 4.54
CA PHE A 99 6.46 3.60 3.46
C PHE A 99 5.19 4.31 3.92
N ASP A 100 4.32 3.62 4.69
CA ASP A 100 3.02 4.13 5.11
C ASP A 100 3.11 5.38 5.96
N VAL A 101 4.10 5.45 6.85
CA VAL A 101 4.27 6.57 7.78
C VAL A 101 4.84 7.84 7.15
N GLN A 102 5.22 7.79 5.87
CA GLN A 102 5.89 8.91 5.21
C GLN A 102 4.92 9.79 4.41
N SER A 103 5.09 11.11 4.55
CA SER A 103 4.29 12.08 3.79
C SER A 103 4.48 11.98 2.27
N SER A 104 5.60 11.43 1.81
CA SER A 104 5.92 11.20 0.38
C SER A 104 5.25 9.96 -0.22
N GLY A 105 4.66 9.09 0.61
CA GLY A 105 3.92 7.89 0.21
C GLY A 105 2.45 8.18 -0.10
N PHE A 106 1.56 7.38 0.50
CA PHE A 106 0.10 7.48 0.27
C PHE A 106 -0.48 8.84 0.65
N TYR A 107 0.04 9.49 1.69
CA TYR A 107 -0.39 10.85 2.06
C TYR A 107 -0.33 11.80 0.86
N LYS A 108 0.85 11.92 0.23
CA LYS A 108 1.04 12.81 -0.94
C LYS A 108 0.19 12.37 -2.12
N PHE A 109 0.10 11.07 -2.37
CA PHE A 109 -0.67 10.53 -3.48
C PHE A 109 -2.13 10.98 -3.42
N TYR A 110 -2.84 10.75 -2.31
CA TYR A 110 -4.24 11.15 -2.19
C TYR A 110 -4.43 12.65 -2.09
N LYS A 111 -3.55 13.36 -1.38
CA LYS A 111 -3.57 14.83 -1.35
C LYS A 111 -3.57 15.41 -2.76
N ASP A 112 -2.67 14.95 -3.62
CA ASP A 112 -2.50 15.47 -4.96
C ASP A 112 -3.63 15.00 -5.90
N LYS A 113 -3.97 13.71 -5.88
CA LYS A 113 -5.01 13.12 -6.75
C LYS A 113 -6.40 13.69 -6.49
N LEU A 114 -6.75 13.87 -5.23
CA LEU A 114 -8.05 14.41 -4.81
C LEU A 114 -8.03 15.94 -4.62
N LYS A 115 -6.87 16.59 -4.80
CA LYS A 115 -6.68 18.03 -4.58
C LYS A 115 -7.16 18.47 -3.20
N LEU A 116 -6.79 17.69 -2.18
CA LEU A 116 -7.19 17.97 -0.80
C LEU A 116 -6.54 19.26 -0.28
N SER A 117 -7.30 20.04 0.46
CA SER A 117 -6.83 21.21 1.21
C SER A 117 -6.90 20.96 2.72
N ASN A 118 -6.28 21.83 3.52
CA ASN A 118 -6.23 21.70 4.98
C ASN A 118 -5.87 20.28 5.45
N THR A 119 -4.80 19.74 4.85
CA THR A 119 -4.39 18.35 5.05
C THR A 119 -3.49 18.18 6.26
N ASP A 120 -3.67 17.04 6.95
CA ASP A 120 -2.79 16.54 8.00
C ASP A 120 -2.72 15.00 7.92
N PHE A 121 -1.84 14.36 8.68
CA PHE A 121 -1.89 12.92 8.85
C PHE A 121 -3.19 12.50 9.54
N ALA A 122 -3.81 11.45 9.05
CA ALA A 122 -5.01 10.91 9.67
C ALA A 122 -4.72 10.37 11.07
N ILE A 123 -3.59 9.69 11.22
CA ILE A 123 -3.08 9.21 12.50
C ILE A 123 -1.63 9.69 12.64
N LYS A 124 -1.38 10.59 13.56
CA LYS A 124 -0.03 11.11 13.80
C LYS A 124 0.81 10.15 14.63
N VAL A 125 2.02 9.88 14.15
CA VAL A 125 3.10 9.30 14.96
C VAL A 125 3.90 10.43 15.61
N ASN A 126 4.17 11.50 14.86
CA ASN A 126 4.74 12.77 15.32
C ASN A 126 4.41 13.88 14.30
N ASP A 127 5.02 15.05 14.39
CA ASP A 127 4.73 16.18 13.49
C ASP A 127 5.08 15.91 12.02
N ASP A 128 6.07 15.06 11.75
CA ASP A 128 6.59 14.79 10.40
C ASP A 128 6.11 13.45 9.81
N ARG A 129 5.51 12.58 10.62
CA ARG A 129 5.14 11.21 10.23
C ARG A 129 3.79 10.80 10.79
N GLY A 130 3.08 9.98 10.02
CA GLY A 130 1.80 9.42 10.42
C GLY A 130 1.19 8.57 9.31
N TYR A 131 0.09 7.93 9.59
CA TYR A 131 -0.65 7.09 8.65
C TYR A 131 -1.76 7.87 7.98
N GLY A 132 -1.97 7.59 6.69
CA GLY A 132 -3.06 8.12 5.91
C GLY A 132 -3.08 9.64 5.81
N VAL A 133 -4.18 10.19 5.34
CA VAL A 133 -4.40 11.63 5.20
C VAL A 133 -5.81 12.02 5.63
N VAL A 134 -5.93 13.10 6.38
CA VAL A 134 -7.19 13.81 6.59
C VAL A 134 -7.14 15.14 5.85
N GLY A 135 -8.23 15.53 5.19
CA GLY A 135 -8.25 16.77 4.41
C GLY A 135 -9.63 17.12 3.87
N ASP A 136 -9.75 18.35 3.39
CA ASP A 136 -11.00 18.86 2.84
C ASP A 136 -11.04 18.66 1.32
N ILE A 137 -12.20 18.20 0.82
CA ILE A 137 -12.52 18.09 -0.61
C ILE A 137 -13.69 19.00 -0.95
N LYS A 138 -13.73 19.51 -2.18
CA LYS A 138 -14.82 20.41 -2.66
C LYS A 138 -15.69 19.73 -3.70
N ASP A 139 -16.97 20.06 -3.63
CA ASP A 139 -17.96 19.86 -4.70
C ASP A 139 -18.03 18.43 -5.28
N VAL A 140 -17.88 17.41 -4.43
CA VAL A 140 -17.99 16.00 -4.85
C VAL A 140 -19.06 15.28 -4.04
N SER A 141 -19.98 14.59 -4.70
CA SER A 141 -20.93 13.70 -4.02
C SER A 141 -20.23 12.45 -3.48
N LEU A 142 -20.80 11.82 -2.44
CA LEU A 142 -20.26 10.57 -1.91
C LEU A 142 -20.18 9.46 -2.98
N LYS A 143 -21.16 9.42 -3.88
CA LYS A 143 -21.20 8.44 -4.97
C LYS A 143 -20.09 8.69 -6.00
N ASP A 144 -19.91 9.97 -6.40
CA ASP A 144 -18.87 10.33 -7.36
C ASP A 144 -17.47 10.14 -6.76
N LEU A 145 -17.30 10.47 -5.47
CA LEU A 145 -16.07 10.17 -4.74
C LEU A 145 -15.78 8.67 -4.76
N GLY A 146 -16.79 7.82 -4.56
CA GLY A 146 -16.63 6.38 -4.69
C GLY A 146 -16.09 5.97 -6.07
N TYR A 147 -16.65 6.51 -7.16
CA TYR A 147 -16.13 6.22 -8.51
C TYR A 147 -14.70 6.72 -8.70
N ILE A 148 -14.37 7.92 -8.21
CA ILE A 148 -13.01 8.46 -8.26
C ILE A 148 -12.03 7.54 -7.52
N ILE A 149 -12.36 7.12 -6.30
CA ILE A 149 -11.53 6.20 -5.51
C ILE A 149 -11.35 4.86 -6.22
N LYS A 150 -12.44 4.31 -6.77
CA LYS A 150 -12.38 3.07 -7.57
C LYS A 150 -11.40 3.20 -8.74
N GLU A 151 -11.44 4.31 -9.47
CA GLU A 151 -10.60 4.56 -10.64
C GLU A 151 -9.13 4.76 -10.26
N ILE A 152 -8.83 5.65 -9.31
CA ILE A 152 -7.44 5.97 -8.95
C ILE A 152 -6.70 4.82 -8.30
N ASN A 153 -7.41 3.89 -7.66
CA ASN A 153 -6.87 2.70 -7.02
C ASN A 153 -7.01 1.43 -7.87
N ASN A 154 -7.54 1.55 -9.08
CA ASN A 154 -7.81 0.41 -9.96
C ASN A 154 -8.62 -0.70 -9.27
N ALA A 155 -9.52 -0.34 -8.35
CA ALA A 155 -10.29 -1.29 -7.58
C ALA A 155 -11.37 -1.96 -8.45
N LYS A 156 -11.55 -3.27 -8.34
CA LYS A 156 -12.58 -4.01 -9.06
C LYS A 156 -13.98 -3.60 -8.60
N TYR A 157 -14.14 -3.39 -7.30
CA TYR A 157 -15.37 -2.93 -6.67
C TYR A 157 -15.08 -2.07 -5.45
N ILE A 158 -16.09 -1.34 -5.01
CA ILE A 158 -16.11 -0.60 -3.74
C ILE A 158 -17.48 -0.76 -3.09
N GLN A 159 -17.52 -0.61 -1.77
CA GLN A 159 -18.76 -0.51 -1.00
C GLN A 159 -18.92 0.91 -0.50
N VAL A 160 -20.11 1.51 -0.68
CA VAL A 160 -20.41 2.87 -0.24
C VAL A 160 -21.54 2.86 0.77
N TYR A 161 -21.28 3.33 1.98
CA TYR A 161 -22.26 3.45 3.05
C TYR A 161 -22.56 4.93 3.31
N LYS A 162 -23.79 5.36 2.99
CA LYS A 162 -24.22 6.72 3.25
C LYS A 162 -24.87 6.83 4.62
N ASN A 163 -24.21 7.46 5.57
CA ASN A 163 -24.66 7.63 6.95
C ASN A 163 -24.95 9.10 7.30
N ASN A 164 -24.53 10.06 6.47
CA ASN A 164 -24.86 11.47 6.55
C ASN A 164 -24.92 12.11 5.15
N ASN A 165 -25.29 13.41 5.07
CA ASN A 165 -25.41 14.15 3.81
C ASN A 165 -24.19 15.03 3.49
N ARG A 166 -23.18 15.08 4.37
CA ARG A 166 -21.95 15.85 4.16
C ARG A 166 -20.89 14.98 3.53
N ASN A 167 -20.00 15.58 2.75
CA ASN A 167 -18.87 14.90 2.15
C ASN A 167 -17.74 15.90 1.84
N SER A 168 -17.36 16.69 2.83
CA SER A 168 -16.37 17.77 2.69
C SER A 168 -15.06 17.46 3.39
N ARG A 169 -15.10 16.74 4.52
CA ARG A 169 -13.92 16.33 5.28
C ARG A 169 -13.72 14.83 5.13
N LEU A 170 -12.60 14.44 4.56
CA LEU A 170 -12.24 13.04 4.32
C LEU A 170 -11.13 12.58 5.25
N MET A 171 -11.19 11.32 5.66
CA MET A 171 -10.09 10.58 6.29
C MET A 171 -9.82 9.34 5.44
N ILE A 172 -8.59 9.19 4.94
CA ILE A 172 -8.18 8.12 4.05
C ILE A 172 -7.07 7.34 4.74
N LEU A 173 -7.30 6.04 4.91
CA LEU A 173 -6.37 5.08 5.49
C LEU A 173 -6.18 3.94 4.51
N ASN A 174 -4.97 3.72 4.06
CA ASN A 174 -4.62 2.61 3.18
C ASN A 174 -4.53 1.31 3.98
N GLY A 175 -4.75 0.20 3.30
CA GLY A 175 -4.80 -1.09 3.96
C GLY A 175 -5.91 -1.19 5.00
N SER A 176 -5.67 -1.89 6.10
CA SER A 176 -6.64 -2.11 7.17
C SER A 176 -6.87 -0.86 8.02
N GLY A 177 -8.10 -0.34 8.00
CA GLY A 177 -8.50 0.75 8.89
C GLY A 177 -9.04 0.29 10.25
N ARG A 178 -9.05 -1.01 10.51
CA ARG A 178 -9.70 -1.59 11.69
C ARG A 178 -9.15 -1.04 13.00
N ASP A 179 -7.84 -0.93 13.12
CA ASP A 179 -7.18 -0.46 14.35
C ASP A 179 -7.36 1.05 14.57
N PHE A 180 -7.90 1.78 13.60
CA PHE A 180 -8.05 3.23 13.62
C PHE A 180 -9.52 3.70 13.68
N VAL A 181 -10.47 2.79 13.95
CA VAL A 181 -11.90 3.13 14.03
C VAL A 181 -12.19 4.15 15.12
N GLU A 182 -11.58 4.02 16.29
CA GLU A 182 -11.74 4.97 17.39
C GLU A 182 -11.18 6.35 17.02
N ASN A 183 -10.02 6.41 16.40
CA ASN A 183 -9.43 7.65 15.90
C ASN A 183 -10.34 8.34 14.87
N ALA A 184 -10.96 7.56 13.97
CA ALA A 184 -11.91 8.11 13.01
C ALA A 184 -13.17 8.68 13.68
N ILE A 185 -13.64 8.05 14.76
CA ILE A 185 -14.79 8.54 15.53
C ILE A 185 -14.42 9.85 16.28
N GLU A 186 -13.20 9.96 16.78
CA GLU A 186 -12.71 11.16 17.48
C GLU A 186 -12.46 12.33 16.50
N GLU A 187 -11.84 12.08 15.35
CA GLU A 187 -11.57 13.09 14.30
C GLU A 187 -12.85 13.60 13.64
N ARG A 188 -13.91 12.78 13.60
CA ARG A 188 -15.23 13.09 13.03
C ARG A 188 -15.19 13.59 11.58
N PRO A 189 -14.52 12.91 10.67
CA PRO A 189 -14.61 13.26 9.26
C PRO A 189 -16.04 13.01 8.75
N ASP A 190 -16.40 13.63 7.63
CA ASP A 190 -17.67 13.30 6.98
C ASP A 190 -17.64 11.90 6.35
N THR A 191 -16.49 11.49 5.84
CA THR A 191 -16.28 10.21 5.14
C THR A 191 -14.93 9.59 5.48
N VAL A 192 -14.94 8.30 5.80
CA VAL A 192 -13.74 7.44 5.91
C VAL A 192 -13.61 6.58 4.66
N ILE A 193 -12.41 6.50 4.12
CA ILE A 193 -12.04 5.65 2.98
C ILE A 193 -10.96 4.69 3.47
N THR A 194 -11.20 3.38 3.41
CA THR A 194 -10.28 2.36 3.95
C THR A 194 -10.62 0.95 3.46
N SER A 195 -9.99 -0.08 4.05
CA SER A 195 -10.23 -1.50 3.82
C SER A 195 -10.41 -2.27 5.12
N ASP A 196 -10.75 -3.54 5.02
CA ASP A 196 -10.75 -4.57 6.11
C ASP A 196 -11.53 -4.22 7.37
N LEU A 197 -12.64 -3.50 7.23
CA LEU A 197 -13.53 -3.26 8.35
C LEU A 197 -14.43 -4.47 8.63
N GLY A 198 -14.49 -4.87 9.89
CA GLY A 198 -15.43 -5.88 10.36
C GLY A 198 -16.84 -5.31 10.58
N TYR A 199 -17.80 -6.19 10.83
CA TYR A 199 -19.21 -5.83 11.05
C TYR A 199 -19.37 -4.77 12.15
N HIS A 200 -18.69 -4.93 13.29
CA HIS A 200 -18.81 -4.02 14.43
C HIS A 200 -18.12 -2.67 14.16
N ASP A 201 -17.05 -2.66 13.37
CA ASP A 201 -16.35 -1.45 12.95
C ASP A 201 -17.27 -0.57 12.09
N ILE A 202 -17.93 -1.20 11.09
CA ILE A 202 -18.93 -0.53 10.23
C ILE A 202 -20.10 -0.01 11.06
N GLN A 203 -20.58 -0.80 12.03
CA GLN A 203 -21.66 -0.39 12.91
C GLN A 203 -21.27 0.82 13.78
N ALA A 204 -20.05 0.85 14.33
CA ALA A 204 -19.55 1.94 15.16
C ALA A 204 -19.48 3.25 14.35
N LEU A 205 -18.87 3.21 13.15
CA LEU A 205 -18.77 4.36 12.26
C LEU A 205 -20.14 4.84 11.76
N ARG A 206 -21.08 3.92 11.49
CA ARG A 206 -22.46 4.25 11.17
C ARG A 206 -23.17 4.98 12.32
N ASN A 207 -22.99 4.52 13.55
CA ASN A 207 -23.57 5.16 14.75
C ASN A 207 -22.99 6.56 14.95
N ALA A 208 -21.71 6.77 14.62
CA ALA A 208 -21.04 8.07 14.62
C ALA A 208 -21.48 8.97 13.44
N LYS A 209 -22.36 8.49 12.53
CA LYS A 209 -22.82 9.20 11.34
C LYS A 209 -21.71 9.52 10.33
N ILE A 210 -20.71 8.69 10.23
CA ILE A 210 -19.60 8.81 9.27
C ILE A 210 -19.92 7.98 8.03
N ASN A 211 -19.82 8.56 6.83
CA ASN A 211 -19.92 7.82 5.57
C ASN A 211 -18.70 6.91 5.39
N LEU A 212 -18.87 5.81 4.65
CA LEU A 212 -17.76 4.89 4.39
C LEU A 212 -17.64 4.62 2.90
N ILE A 213 -16.41 4.55 2.43
CA ILE A 213 -16.02 3.93 1.17
C ILE A 213 -15.03 2.83 1.52
N ILE A 214 -15.44 1.58 1.31
CA ILE A 214 -14.62 0.40 1.63
C ILE A 214 -14.23 -0.25 0.30
N GLN A 215 -12.94 -0.52 0.14
CA GLN A 215 -12.34 -1.20 -1.00
C GLN A 215 -11.57 -2.44 -0.56
N ASP A 216 -11.07 -3.24 -1.47
CA ASP A 216 -10.16 -4.32 -1.09
C ASP A 216 -8.78 -3.77 -0.70
N HIS A 217 -8.08 -4.50 0.15
CA HIS A 217 -6.82 -4.09 0.76
C HIS A 217 -5.75 -3.76 -0.31
N ASN A 218 -5.49 -4.72 -1.20
CA ASN A 218 -4.47 -4.58 -2.23
C ASN A 218 -4.72 -3.36 -3.14
N SER A 219 -5.98 -3.16 -3.60
CA SER A 219 -6.33 -1.99 -4.41
C SER A 219 -6.08 -0.68 -3.66
N SER A 220 -6.35 -0.62 -2.35
CA SER A 220 -6.13 0.59 -1.54
C SER A 220 -4.67 1.02 -1.51
N GLU A 221 -3.76 0.11 -1.77
CA GLU A 221 -2.31 0.29 -1.73
C GLU A 221 -1.64 0.18 -3.10
N SER A 222 -2.43 0.01 -4.17
CA SER A 222 -1.91 -0.14 -5.54
C SER A 222 -1.06 1.04 -6.01
N ALA A 223 -1.29 2.23 -5.45
CA ALA A 223 -0.48 3.41 -5.72
C ALA A 223 1.01 3.23 -5.37
N PHE A 224 1.35 2.34 -4.43
CA PHE A 224 2.72 1.99 -4.08
C PHE A 224 3.57 1.69 -5.31
N VAL A 225 3.06 0.87 -6.21
CA VAL A 225 3.77 0.43 -7.42
C VAL A 225 4.19 1.63 -8.29
N ASN A 226 3.28 2.57 -8.50
CA ASN A 226 3.56 3.77 -9.30
C ASN A 226 4.48 4.75 -8.56
N ILE A 227 4.33 4.91 -7.25
CA ILE A 227 5.17 5.80 -6.44
C ILE A 227 6.62 5.31 -6.45
N ILE A 228 6.85 4.01 -6.23
CA ILE A 228 8.21 3.43 -6.26
C ILE A 228 8.80 3.51 -7.67
N GLU A 229 8.00 3.21 -8.71
CA GLU A 229 8.46 3.37 -10.10
C GLU A 229 8.93 4.80 -10.38
N ASP A 230 8.13 5.81 -10.01
CA ASP A 230 8.45 7.22 -10.22
C ASP A 230 9.73 7.64 -9.50
N ILE A 231 9.94 7.13 -8.29
CA ILE A 231 11.17 7.38 -7.52
C ILE A 231 12.36 6.74 -8.21
N LEU A 232 12.26 5.47 -8.58
CA LEU A 232 13.35 4.77 -9.25
C LEU A 232 13.69 5.43 -10.59
N LYS A 233 12.72 5.76 -11.44
CA LYS A 233 12.94 6.41 -12.73
C LYS A 233 13.64 7.78 -12.63
N LYS A 234 13.42 8.52 -11.55
CA LYS A 234 14.10 9.82 -11.32
C LYS A 234 15.57 9.65 -10.97
N HIS A 235 15.96 8.54 -10.38
CA HIS A 235 17.29 8.32 -9.84
C HIS A 235 18.09 7.24 -10.59
N THR A 236 17.46 6.53 -11.54
CA THR A 236 18.08 5.42 -12.25
C THR A 236 17.93 5.57 -13.75
N ASN A 237 18.98 5.16 -14.48
CA ASN A 237 18.94 5.07 -15.94
C ASN A 237 19.18 3.62 -16.36
N GLY A 238 18.36 3.12 -17.30
CA GLY A 238 18.57 1.81 -17.92
C GLY A 238 18.16 0.61 -17.07
N ILE A 239 17.35 0.81 -16.02
CA ILE A 239 16.69 -0.29 -15.29
C ILE A 239 15.33 -0.52 -15.93
N GLU A 240 15.06 -1.77 -16.30
CA GLU A 240 13.73 -2.23 -16.69
C GLU A 240 12.86 -2.40 -15.44
N ILE A 241 11.65 -1.85 -15.46
CA ILE A 241 10.69 -1.97 -14.35
C ILE A 241 9.43 -2.66 -14.87
N VAL A 242 9.16 -3.83 -14.32
CA VAL A 242 7.91 -4.58 -14.54
C VAL A 242 6.98 -4.27 -13.38
N LYS A 243 5.78 -3.79 -13.69
CA LYS A 243 4.76 -3.50 -12.68
C LYS A 243 3.70 -4.59 -12.72
N ASN A 244 3.35 -5.09 -11.54
CA ASN A 244 2.21 -5.99 -11.38
C ASN A 244 1.20 -5.39 -10.40
N PHE A 245 -0.06 -5.37 -10.82
CA PHE A 245 -1.21 -4.93 -10.06
C PHE A 245 -2.16 -6.09 -9.75
N SER A 246 -1.71 -7.34 -9.94
CA SER A 246 -2.51 -8.52 -9.64
C SER A 246 -2.88 -8.55 -8.16
N SER A 247 -4.13 -8.92 -7.91
CA SER A 247 -4.67 -9.10 -6.58
C SER A 247 -5.36 -10.45 -6.49
N PHE A 248 -5.34 -11.09 -5.31
CA PHE A 248 -6.15 -12.27 -5.08
C PHE A 248 -7.66 -11.99 -5.19
N THR A 249 -8.08 -10.73 -5.25
CA THR A 249 -9.46 -10.32 -5.53
C THR A 249 -9.79 -10.30 -7.02
N ASP A 250 -8.83 -10.50 -7.92
CA ASP A 250 -9.07 -10.53 -9.38
C ASP A 250 -10.05 -11.64 -9.78
N ASN A 251 -10.11 -12.72 -9.01
CA ASN A 251 -11.02 -13.85 -9.23
C ASN A 251 -12.37 -13.70 -8.50
N VAL A 252 -12.64 -12.58 -7.82
CA VAL A 252 -13.90 -12.34 -7.13
C VAL A 252 -14.97 -11.93 -8.14
N GLU A 253 -16.09 -12.64 -8.15
CA GLU A 253 -17.31 -12.24 -8.86
C GLU A 253 -18.26 -11.51 -7.90
N ILE A 254 -18.81 -10.40 -8.36
CA ILE A 254 -19.85 -9.67 -7.62
C ILE A 254 -21.18 -10.04 -8.27
N ILE A 255 -22.02 -10.75 -7.52
CA ILE A 255 -23.33 -11.26 -7.95
C ILE A 255 -24.45 -10.34 -7.44
#